data_e17e776ef9df24be6e90429d1c3f33ea
#
_entry.id   e17e776ef9df24be6e90429d1c3f33ea
#
_cell.length_a   1.000
_cell.length_b   1.000
_cell.length_c   1.000
_cell.angle_alpha   90.00
_cell.angle_beta   90.00
_cell.angle_gamma   90.00
#
_symmetry.space_group_name_H-M   'P 1'
#
loop_
_entity.id
_entity.type
_entity.pdbx_description
1 polymer ?
#
loop_
_entity_poly.entity_id
_entity_poly.type
_entity_poly.pdbx_seq_one_letter_code
_entity_poly.pdbx_strand_id
1 'polypeptide(L)'
;MTVGQACPVAIPGSTLITQIGELVTNDEGGFAAITDAALIIEDGAVAWTGPAGQAPAADSVIDAEGRAVLPGFVDSHAHLVFAGERSAEFAARMAGRPYQAGGILTTVAATRAASDTALRENLRRLAAEMLRQGTTTFECKSGYGLTVADEARSLALAAQATAEVTYLGAHVVPPEFAGDVPGYVDLVCGPMLEACAPHARWVDVFCEDGAFGADEAAAVLAAGRARGLGARIHANQLGPGPGIRVAAEAGAASADHCTYVSGEDLDTIVSAPLVATLLPGAEFGTRHPYPDARRLLDAGATVALATDCNPGSSFTSSMAFCIALAVRDMRMTTEEAVWAATAGGAKALRRTDVGHLGVGARADLILLDAPSHAYLAYRPGVPQIAAIWQSGHPVPVPPTVPASPVPASPAPPPGPAS
;
A
#
# COMPACT_ATOMS: atom_id res chain seq x y z
N MET A 1 -22.15 -24.18 7.71
CA MET A 1 -22.76 -23.12 8.52
C MET A 1 -22.16 -21.83 8.03
N THR A 2 -22.93 -21.05 7.31
CA THR A 2 -22.57 -19.73 6.80
C THR A 2 -22.42 -18.79 7.99
N VAL A 3 -21.18 -18.39 8.30
CA VAL A 3 -20.93 -17.27 9.21
C VAL A 3 -21.41 -16.02 8.47
N GLY A 4 -22.59 -15.53 8.85
CA GLY A 4 -23.14 -14.28 8.34
C GLY A 4 -22.13 -13.17 8.62
N GLN A 5 -21.75 -12.43 7.59
CA GLN A 5 -21.20 -11.09 7.76
C GLN A 5 -22.22 -10.30 8.59
N ALA A 6 -21.84 -9.99 9.84
CA ALA A 6 -22.58 -8.97 10.58
C ALA A 6 -22.38 -7.66 9.78
N CYS A 7 -23.39 -7.22 9.07
CA CYS A 7 -23.47 -5.86 8.58
C CYS A 7 -23.18 -4.94 9.77
N PRO A 8 -22.25 -3.98 9.68
CA PRO A 8 -22.08 -3.00 10.72
C PRO A 8 -23.43 -2.33 10.95
N VAL A 9 -23.88 -2.35 12.20
CA VAL A 9 -25.12 -1.65 12.57
C VAL A 9 -24.85 -0.18 12.30
N ALA A 10 -25.53 0.39 11.32
CA ALA A 10 -25.51 1.83 11.10
C ALA A 10 -25.91 2.49 12.43
N ILE A 11 -25.06 3.37 12.96
CA ILE A 11 -25.44 4.24 14.07
C ILE A 11 -26.32 5.31 13.42
N PRO A 12 -27.64 5.32 13.67
CA PRO A 12 -28.51 6.36 13.10
C PRO A 12 -28.14 7.67 13.79
N GLY A 13 -27.91 8.72 13.01
CA GLY A 13 -27.62 10.04 13.54
C GLY A 13 -26.14 10.43 13.50
N SER A 14 -25.86 11.56 14.09
CA SER A 14 -24.52 12.15 14.16
C SER A 14 -23.73 11.67 15.41
N THR A 15 -22.42 11.51 15.24
CA THR A 15 -21.49 11.15 16.33
C THR A 15 -20.43 12.25 16.49
N LEU A 16 -20.39 12.86 17.67
CA LEU A 16 -19.35 13.79 18.08
C LEU A 16 -18.20 13.04 18.77
N ILE A 17 -16.99 13.15 18.23
CA ILE A 17 -15.76 12.79 18.95
C ILE A 17 -15.19 14.08 19.52
N THR A 18 -15.07 14.16 20.84
CA THR A 18 -14.63 15.36 21.58
C THR A 18 -13.44 15.06 22.47
N GLN A 19 -12.88 16.09 23.14
CA GLN A 19 -11.66 15.97 23.94
C GLN A 19 -10.49 15.36 23.14
N ILE A 20 -10.40 15.73 21.85
CA ILE A 20 -9.29 15.31 20.98
C ILE A 20 -8.11 16.23 21.30
N GLY A 21 -7.01 15.66 21.84
CA GLY A 21 -5.80 16.43 22.15
C GLY A 21 -5.14 16.99 20.90
N GLU A 22 -5.07 16.19 19.83
CA GLU A 22 -4.55 16.55 18.51
C GLU A 22 -5.41 15.93 17.42
N LEU A 23 -6.05 16.74 16.60
CA LEU A 23 -6.79 16.30 15.41
C LEU A 23 -5.99 16.62 14.16
N VAL A 24 -5.43 15.61 13.49
CA VAL A 24 -4.77 15.79 12.20
C VAL A 24 -5.84 15.78 11.12
N THR A 25 -5.98 16.88 10.37
CA THR A 25 -7.03 17.03 9.34
C THR A 25 -6.52 16.81 7.93
N ASN A 26 -5.33 17.30 7.57
CA ASN A 26 -4.73 17.25 6.22
C ASN A 26 -5.62 17.85 5.12
N ASP A 27 -6.54 18.75 5.45
CA ASP A 27 -7.58 19.28 4.55
C ASP A 27 -7.11 20.46 3.68
N GLU A 28 -5.98 21.09 4.02
CA GLU A 28 -5.43 22.26 3.30
C GLU A 28 -4.29 21.92 2.31
N GLY A 29 -4.20 20.65 1.89
CA GLY A 29 -3.18 20.22 0.92
C GLY A 29 -1.78 19.93 1.49
N GLY A 30 -1.59 20.11 2.80
CA GLY A 30 -0.40 19.79 3.59
C GLY A 30 -0.78 19.12 4.91
N PHE A 31 0.21 18.89 5.78
CA PHE A 31 -0.08 18.49 7.15
C PHE A 31 -0.75 19.64 7.89
N ALA A 32 -1.91 19.35 8.46
CA ALA A 32 -2.66 20.30 9.29
C ALA A 32 -3.18 19.59 10.54
N ALA A 33 -3.09 20.24 11.69
CA ALA A 33 -3.56 19.72 12.98
C ALA A 33 -4.21 20.82 13.82
N ILE A 34 -5.24 20.46 14.58
CA ILE A 34 -5.97 21.31 15.52
C ILE A 34 -5.80 20.71 16.91
N THR A 35 -5.38 21.53 17.88
CA THR A 35 -5.32 21.13 19.30
C THR A 35 -6.66 21.42 20.00
N ASP A 36 -6.96 20.65 21.06
CA ASP A 36 -8.21 20.77 21.82
C ASP A 36 -9.44 20.74 20.89
N ALA A 37 -9.49 19.73 20.03
CA ALA A 37 -10.40 19.66 18.92
C ALA A 37 -11.61 18.75 19.16
N ALA A 38 -12.55 18.82 18.22
CA ALA A 38 -13.63 17.87 18.07
C ALA A 38 -13.94 17.65 16.58
N LEU A 39 -14.62 16.53 16.29
CA LEU A 39 -15.04 16.13 14.94
C LEU A 39 -16.44 15.54 15.02
N ILE A 40 -17.29 15.83 14.02
CA ILE A 40 -18.61 15.19 13.87
C ILE A 40 -18.59 14.28 12.64
N ILE A 41 -19.07 13.06 12.84
CA ILE A 41 -19.36 12.08 11.79
C ILE A 41 -20.87 12.05 11.58
N GLU A 42 -21.33 12.16 10.32
CA GLU A 42 -22.73 12.01 9.93
C GLU A 42 -22.78 11.35 8.55
N ASP A 43 -23.68 10.40 8.36
CA ASP A 43 -23.89 9.67 7.09
C ASP A 43 -22.58 9.10 6.47
N GLY A 44 -21.66 8.65 7.31
CA GLY A 44 -20.40 8.05 6.85
C GLY A 44 -19.32 9.05 6.44
N ALA A 45 -19.58 10.35 6.56
CA ALA A 45 -18.68 11.43 6.21
C ALA A 45 -18.34 12.30 7.42
N VAL A 46 -17.26 13.08 7.30
CA VAL A 46 -16.93 14.15 8.24
C VAL A 46 -17.86 15.32 7.99
N ALA A 47 -18.73 15.61 8.95
CA ALA A 47 -19.70 16.70 8.87
C ALA A 47 -19.17 18.02 9.41
N TRP A 48 -18.25 17.97 10.39
CA TRP A 48 -17.64 19.15 11.00
C TRP A 48 -16.32 18.81 11.70
N THR A 49 -15.37 19.74 11.68
CA THR A 49 -14.12 19.70 12.44
C THR A 49 -13.79 21.10 12.98
N GLY A 50 -13.20 21.18 14.16
CA GLY A 50 -12.79 22.46 14.72
C GLY A 50 -12.46 22.38 16.22
N PRO A 51 -12.27 23.55 16.89
CA PRO A 51 -12.04 23.62 18.34
C PRO A 51 -13.20 23.01 19.13
N ALA A 52 -12.93 22.19 20.15
CA ALA A 52 -13.95 21.48 20.92
C ALA A 52 -15.04 22.40 21.51
N GLY A 53 -14.68 23.59 21.95
CA GLY A 53 -15.62 24.57 22.50
C GLY A 53 -16.61 25.16 21.49
N GLN A 54 -16.46 24.88 20.19
CA GLN A 54 -17.32 25.35 19.11
C GLN A 54 -18.13 24.18 18.48
N ALA A 55 -17.97 22.95 19.00
CA ALA A 55 -18.60 21.77 18.43
C ALA A 55 -20.14 21.87 18.50
N PRO A 56 -20.84 21.63 17.37
CA PRO A 56 -22.28 21.48 17.38
C PRO A 56 -22.73 20.28 18.24
N ALA A 57 -24.00 20.25 18.62
CA ALA A 57 -24.59 19.10 19.29
C ALA A 57 -24.71 17.93 18.32
N ALA A 58 -24.58 16.71 18.81
CA ALA A 58 -24.75 15.47 18.05
C ALA A 58 -25.57 14.45 18.85
N ASP A 59 -26.09 13.41 18.18
CA ASP A 59 -26.94 12.38 18.80
C ASP A 59 -26.16 11.47 19.76
N SER A 60 -24.87 11.26 19.50
CA SER A 60 -23.99 10.49 20.36
C SER A 60 -22.64 11.20 20.56
N VAL A 61 -21.97 10.91 21.68
CA VAL A 61 -20.70 11.54 22.04
C VAL A 61 -19.69 10.46 22.43
N ILE A 62 -18.47 10.59 21.90
CA ILE A 62 -17.32 9.76 22.25
C ILE A 62 -16.24 10.68 22.79
N ASP A 63 -15.71 10.37 23.97
CA ASP A 63 -14.60 11.09 24.58
C ASP A 63 -13.26 10.49 24.11
N ALA A 64 -12.44 11.28 23.45
CA ALA A 64 -11.11 10.87 23.02
C ALA A 64 -10.07 10.91 24.17
N GLU A 65 -10.41 11.43 25.35
CA GLU A 65 -9.57 11.47 26.56
C GLU A 65 -8.19 12.15 26.33
N GLY A 66 -8.15 13.18 25.50
CA GLY A 66 -6.91 13.90 25.16
C GLY A 66 -6.00 13.19 24.16
N ARG A 67 -6.46 12.07 23.57
CA ARG A 67 -5.72 11.30 22.57
C ARG A 67 -5.77 11.96 21.19
N ALA A 68 -4.83 11.55 20.31
CA ALA A 68 -4.78 12.05 18.95
C ALA A 68 -5.74 11.27 18.02
N VAL A 69 -6.38 12.01 17.11
CA VAL A 69 -7.20 11.46 16.01
C VAL A 69 -6.56 11.85 14.70
N LEU A 70 -6.39 10.86 13.80
CA LEU A 70 -5.79 11.01 12.48
C LEU A 70 -6.71 10.44 11.41
N PRO A 71 -6.54 10.85 10.12
CA PRO A 71 -7.10 10.08 9.01
C PRO A 71 -6.60 8.65 9.06
N GLY A 72 -7.43 7.68 8.66
CA GLY A 72 -6.98 6.31 8.44
C GLY A 72 -5.86 6.28 7.41
N PHE A 73 -4.87 5.40 7.60
CA PHE A 73 -3.77 5.26 6.65
C PHE A 73 -4.28 4.77 5.29
N VAL A 74 -3.62 5.26 4.24
CA VAL A 74 -3.88 4.89 2.84
C VAL A 74 -2.65 4.20 2.29
N ASP A 75 -2.70 2.89 2.20
CA ASP A 75 -1.61 2.07 1.67
C ASP A 75 -1.76 1.92 0.16
N SER A 76 -0.99 2.67 -0.59
CA SER A 76 -1.10 2.74 -2.04
C SER A 76 -0.30 1.68 -2.80
N HIS A 77 0.34 0.71 -2.11
CA HIS A 77 1.15 -0.31 -2.75
C HIS A 77 1.27 -1.57 -1.90
N ALA A 78 0.57 -2.64 -2.29
CA ALA A 78 0.63 -3.94 -1.60
C ALA A 78 0.32 -5.11 -2.54
N HIS A 79 0.88 -6.31 -2.23
CA HIS A 79 0.72 -7.54 -3.00
C HIS A 79 0.14 -8.65 -2.11
N LEU A 80 -1.15 -8.55 -1.78
CA LEU A 80 -1.76 -9.41 -0.75
C LEU A 80 -2.24 -10.78 -1.26
N VAL A 81 -2.35 -10.97 -2.59
CA VAL A 81 -2.80 -12.24 -3.19
C VAL A 81 -1.61 -13.09 -3.55
N PHE A 82 -1.16 -13.91 -2.62
CA PHE A 82 -0.06 -14.86 -2.81
C PHE A 82 -0.19 -16.07 -1.88
N ALA A 83 0.59 -17.12 -2.18
CA ALA A 83 0.85 -18.25 -1.30
C ALA A 83 2.36 -18.52 -1.19
N GLY A 84 2.72 -19.37 -0.24
CA GLY A 84 4.11 -19.65 0.09
C GLY A 84 4.68 -18.68 1.12
N GLU A 85 5.91 -18.93 1.55
CA GLU A 85 6.65 -18.11 2.51
C GLU A 85 8.13 -18.04 2.09
N ARG A 86 8.81 -16.96 2.49
CA ARG A 86 10.19 -16.67 2.09
C ARG A 86 11.07 -16.27 3.27
N SER A 87 10.73 -16.70 4.49
CA SER A 87 11.50 -16.37 5.71
C SER A 87 12.94 -16.89 5.66
N ALA A 88 13.14 -18.07 5.06
CA ALA A 88 14.49 -18.62 4.86
C ALA A 88 15.37 -17.75 3.95
N GLU A 89 14.78 -17.15 2.91
CA GLU A 89 15.46 -16.21 2.02
C GLU A 89 15.80 -14.91 2.76
N PHE A 90 14.86 -14.38 3.55
CA PHE A 90 15.09 -13.23 4.42
C PHE A 90 16.25 -13.50 5.39
N ALA A 91 16.24 -14.65 6.09
CA ALA A 91 17.30 -15.03 7.00
C ALA A 91 18.69 -15.13 6.29
N ALA A 92 18.71 -15.67 5.06
CA ALA A 92 19.92 -15.74 4.25
C ALA A 92 20.47 -14.35 3.89
N ARG A 93 19.59 -13.41 3.51
CA ARG A 93 19.97 -12.01 3.24
C ARG A 93 20.54 -11.33 4.50
N MET A 94 19.88 -11.53 5.65
CA MET A 94 20.39 -10.98 6.92
C MET A 94 21.74 -11.57 7.30
N ALA A 95 22.04 -12.79 6.86
CA ALA A 95 23.35 -13.42 7.02
C ALA A 95 24.40 -13.01 5.93
N GLY A 96 24.10 -12.00 5.11
CA GLY A 96 25.02 -11.43 4.12
C GLY A 96 24.98 -12.06 2.73
N ARG A 97 24.01 -12.93 2.42
CA ARG A 97 23.79 -13.39 1.04
C ARG A 97 23.04 -12.30 0.27
N PRO A 98 23.48 -11.93 -0.96
CA PRO A 98 22.79 -10.90 -1.74
C PRO A 98 21.38 -11.32 -2.11
N TYR A 99 20.47 -10.34 -2.24
CA TYR A 99 19.13 -10.55 -2.78
C TYR A 99 19.22 -10.99 -4.26
N GLN A 100 18.44 -11.98 -4.63
CA GLN A 100 18.31 -12.42 -6.01
C GLN A 100 16.83 -12.37 -6.40
N ALA A 101 16.51 -11.64 -7.46
CA ALA A 101 15.14 -11.48 -7.96
C ALA A 101 14.46 -12.83 -8.36
N GLY A 102 15.24 -13.88 -8.60
CA GLY A 102 14.74 -15.23 -8.90
C GLY A 102 13.88 -15.86 -7.80
N GLY A 103 13.94 -15.37 -6.56
CA GLY A 103 13.07 -15.83 -5.46
C GLY A 103 11.58 -15.61 -5.69
N ILE A 104 11.17 -14.67 -6.54
CA ILE A 104 9.77 -14.43 -6.88
C ILE A 104 9.11 -15.67 -7.51
N LEU A 105 9.85 -16.47 -8.29
CA LEU A 105 9.33 -17.69 -8.93
C LEU A 105 8.86 -18.74 -7.93
N THR A 106 9.43 -18.76 -6.72
CA THR A 106 8.94 -19.61 -5.61
C THR A 106 7.53 -19.21 -5.19
N THR A 107 7.29 -17.90 -5.04
CA THR A 107 5.96 -17.36 -4.76
C THR A 107 4.99 -17.63 -5.91
N VAL A 108 5.41 -17.44 -7.16
CA VAL A 108 4.61 -17.74 -8.35
C VAL A 108 4.16 -19.21 -8.35
N ALA A 109 5.10 -20.15 -8.19
CA ALA A 109 4.78 -21.57 -8.16
C ALA A 109 3.79 -21.93 -7.04
N ALA A 110 4.00 -21.41 -5.83
CA ALA A 110 3.12 -21.63 -4.70
C ALA A 110 1.72 -21.02 -4.92
N THR A 111 1.63 -19.82 -5.50
CA THR A 111 0.37 -19.12 -5.76
C THR A 111 -0.44 -19.85 -6.83
N ARG A 112 0.18 -20.28 -7.91
CA ARG A 112 -0.47 -21.09 -8.95
C ARG A 112 -1.03 -22.41 -8.40
N ALA A 113 -0.30 -23.06 -7.49
CA ALA A 113 -0.70 -24.33 -6.87
C ALA A 113 -1.76 -24.17 -5.77
N ALA A 114 -1.93 -22.98 -5.20
CA ALA A 114 -2.86 -22.74 -4.11
C ALA A 114 -4.32 -22.72 -4.59
N SER A 115 -5.25 -23.17 -3.72
CA SER A 115 -6.68 -23.03 -3.97
C SER A 115 -7.15 -21.59 -3.76
N ASP A 116 -8.25 -21.20 -4.41
CA ASP A 116 -8.90 -19.88 -4.19
C ASP A 116 -9.25 -19.64 -2.71
N THR A 117 -9.63 -20.70 -1.99
CA THR A 117 -9.92 -20.62 -0.57
C THR A 117 -8.69 -20.20 0.22
N ALA A 118 -7.54 -20.85 -0.03
CA ALA A 118 -6.29 -20.51 0.66
C ALA A 118 -5.81 -19.07 0.33
N LEU A 119 -5.88 -18.66 -0.94
CA LEU A 119 -5.52 -17.30 -1.35
C LEU A 119 -6.45 -16.26 -0.70
N ARG A 120 -7.77 -16.52 -0.69
CA ARG A 120 -8.76 -15.65 -0.06
C ARG A 120 -8.57 -15.53 1.45
N GLU A 121 -8.26 -16.62 2.14
CA GLU A 121 -7.99 -16.63 3.58
C GLU A 121 -6.73 -15.81 3.91
N ASN A 122 -5.65 -15.97 3.11
CA ASN A 122 -4.43 -15.17 3.30
C ASN A 122 -4.69 -13.68 3.05
N LEU A 123 -5.37 -13.33 1.95
CA LEU A 123 -5.77 -11.95 1.65
C LEU A 123 -6.57 -11.33 2.80
N ARG A 124 -7.61 -12.03 3.30
CA ARG A 124 -8.44 -11.54 4.40
C ARG A 124 -7.65 -11.36 5.70
N ARG A 125 -6.72 -12.27 5.97
CA ARG A 125 -5.85 -12.18 7.14
C ARG A 125 -4.98 -10.92 7.07
N LEU A 126 -4.30 -10.69 5.94
CA LEU A 126 -3.43 -9.52 5.74
C LEU A 126 -4.23 -8.21 5.75
N ALA A 127 -5.38 -8.15 5.07
CA ALA A 127 -6.26 -6.98 5.11
C ALA A 127 -6.74 -6.67 6.54
N ALA A 128 -7.08 -7.70 7.32
CA ALA A 128 -7.45 -7.53 8.73
C ALA A 128 -6.25 -7.09 9.60
N GLU A 129 -5.02 -7.51 9.28
CA GLU A 129 -3.80 -7.03 9.94
C GLU A 129 -3.54 -5.56 9.63
N MET A 130 -3.69 -5.13 8.37
CA MET A 130 -3.60 -3.73 7.96
C MET A 130 -4.64 -2.88 8.69
N LEU A 131 -5.90 -3.31 8.69
CA LEU A 131 -6.99 -2.59 9.35
C LEU A 131 -6.73 -2.43 10.86
N ARG A 132 -6.32 -3.49 11.57
CA ARG A 132 -5.95 -3.40 13.00
C ARG A 132 -4.85 -2.38 13.29
N GLN A 133 -4.01 -2.07 12.30
CA GLN A 133 -2.91 -1.13 12.39
C GLN A 133 -3.27 0.23 11.79
N GLY A 134 -4.55 0.49 11.50
CA GLY A 134 -5.06 1.79 11.11
C GLY A 134 -5.14 2.05 9.61
N THR A 135 -4.82 1.08 8.76
CA THR A 135 -4.98 1.21 7.31
C THR A 135 -6.43 0.94 6.92
N THR A 136 -7.15 1.98 6.50
CA THR A 136 -8.58 1.93 6.14
C THR A 136 -8.80 1.85 4.63
N THR A 137 -7.81 2.22 3.85
CA THR A 137 -7.80 2.12 2.39
C THR A 137 -6.48 1.51 1.94
N PHE A 138 -6.53 0.51 1.08
CA PHE A 138 -5.34 -0.12 0.52
C PHE A 138 -5.54 -0.52 -0.94
N GLU A 139 -4.45 -0.50 -1.68
CA GLU A 139 -4.33 -1.06 -3.02
C GLU A 139 -3.86 -2.50 -2.95
N CYS A 140 -4.29 -3.32 -3.90
CA CYS A 140 -3.84 -4.71 -4.01
C CYS A 140 -3.50 -5.09 -5.45
N LYS A 141 -2.24 -5.47 -5.67
CA LYS A 141 -1.71 -5.89 -6.97
C LYS A 141 -1.84 -7.40 -7.16
N SER A 142 -2.00 -7.83 -8.42
CA SER A 142 -1.69 -9.20 -8.86
C SER A 142 -0.17 -9.38 -9.05
N GLY A 143 0.28 -10.24 -9.94
CA GLY A 143 1.71 -10.35 -10.32
C GLY A 143 2.41 -11.61 -9.81
N TYR A 144 1.69 -12.51 -9.16
CA TYR A 144 2.18 -13.85 -8.81
C TYR A 144 1.50 -14.98 -9.58
N GLY A 145 0.64 -14.64 -10.51
CA GLY A 145 0.03 -15.61 -11.43
C GLY A 145 0.85 -15.84 -12.68
N LEU A 146 1.17 -14.76 -13.40
CA LEU A 146 1.95 -14.68 -14.64
C LEU A 146 1.39 -15.57 -15.77
N THR A 147 0.11 -15.97 -15.67
CA THR A 147 -0.69 -16.61 -16.72
C THR A 147 -2.03 -15.87 -16.82
N VAL A 148 -2.71 -16.01 -17.96
CA VAL A 148 -4.03 -15.40 -18.15
C VAL A 148 -5.01 -15.77 -17.04
N ALA A 149 -5.09 -17.06 -16.72
CA ALA A 149 -6.03 -17.58 -15.73
C ALA A 149 -5.67 -17.17 -14.30
N ASP A 150 -4.38 -17.25 -13.94
CA ASP A 150 -3.94 -16.99 -12.56
C ASP A 150 -3.91 -15.50 -12.23
N GLU A 151 -3.59 -14.62 -13.18
CA GLU A 151 -3.68 -13.16 -13.00
C GLU A 151 -5.13 -12.72 -12.85
N ALA A 152 -6.03 -13.16 -13.74
CA ALA A 152 -7.46 -12.84 -13.64
C ALA A 152 -8.07 -13.35 -12.33
N ARG A 153 -7.71 -14.57 -11.89
CA ARG A 153 -8.09 -15.16 -10.61
C ARG A 153 -7.63 -14.29 -9.43
N SER A 154 -6.38 -13.86 -9.46
CA SER A 154 -5.79 -13.04 -8.40
C SER A 154 -6.51 -11.70 -8.26
N LEU A 155 -6.79 -11.03 -9.39
CA LEU A 155 -7.54 -9.77 -9.40
C LEU A 155 -8.98 -9.93 -8.93
N ALA A 156 -9.66 -11.00 -9.35
CA ALA A 156 -11.03 -11.30 -8.90
C ALA A 156 -11.10 -11.55 -7.38
N LEU A 157 -10.05 -12.11 -6.78
CA LEU A 157 -9.93 -12.24 -5.33
C LEU A 157 -9.65 -10.89 -4.67
N ALA A 158 -8.70 -10.09 -5.19
CA ALA A 158 -8.38 -8.76 -4.67
C ALA A 158 -9.60 -7.84 -4.67
N ALA A 159 -10.42 -7.86 -5.71
CA ALA A 159 -11.64 -7.07 -5.84
C ALA A 159 -12.71 -7.38 -4.77
N GLN A 160 -12.59 -8.50 -4.04
CA GLN A 160 -13.45 -8.80 -2.89
C GLN A 160 -13.05 -8.03 -1.62
N ALA A 161 -11.86 -7.45 -1.58
CA ALA A 161 -11.30 -6.80 -0.40
C ALA A 161 -11.08 -5.29 -0.59
N THR A 162 -10.84 -4.83 -1.81
CA THR A 162 -10.62 -3.41 -2.12
C THR A 162 -11.10 -3.06 -3.52
N ALA A 163 -11.43 -1.78 -3.73
CA ALA A 163 -11.71 -1.24 -5.07
C ALA A 163 -10.42 -0.78 -5.81
N GLU A 164 -9.31 -0.67 -5.09
CA GLU A 164 -8.02 -0.24 -5.64
C GLU A 164 -7.21 -1.48 -6.08
N VAL A 165 -7.61 -2.08 -7.19
CA VAL A 165 -7.02 -3.32 -7.71
C VAL A 165 -6.10 -3.00 -8.88
N THR A 166 -4.89 -3.56 -8.87
CA THR A 166 -3.85 -3.29 -9.86
C THR A 166 -3.46 -4.56 -10.62
N TYR A 167 -3.56 -4.52 -11.93
CA TYR A 167 -3.05 -5.54 -12.83
C TYR A 167 -1.53 -5.39 -12.98
N LEU A 168 -0.76 -6.38 -12.55
CA LEU A 168 0.70 -6.45 -12.63
C LEU A 168 1.15 -7.73 -13.35
N GLY A 169 0.61 -8.00 -14.55
CA GLY A 169 1.08 -9.12 -15.37
C GLY A 169 2.55 -9.01 -15.78
N ALA A 170 3.04 -7.77 -15.91
CA ALA A 170 4.45 -7.47 -16.19
C ALA A 170 5.29 -7.34 -14.90
N HIS A 171 5.28 -8.35 -14.02
CA HIS A 171 6.09 -8.38 -12.80
C HIS A 171 7.47 -9.00 -13.08
N VAL A 172 7.50 -10.18 -13.65
CA VAL A 172 8.72 -10.83 -14.20
C VAL A 172 8.31 -11.71 -15.37
N VAL A 173 9.28 -12.07 -16.23
CA VAL A 173 9.07 -13.04 -17.29
C VAL A 173 9.08 -14.45 -16.68
N PRO A 174 7.99 -15.22 -16.81
CA PRO A 174 7.94 -16.58 -16.26
C PRO A 174 8.78 -17.57 -17.06
N PRO A 175 9.17 -18.71 -16.48
CA PRO A 175 10.04 -19.69 -17.13
C PRO A 175 9.52 -20.21 -18.49
N GLU A 176 8.21 -20.23 -18.69
CA GLU A 176 7.56 -20.65 -19.94
C GLU A 176 7.89 -19.73 -21.12
N PHE A 177 8.29 -18.49 -20.83
CA PHE A 177 8.72 -17.49 -21.79
C PHE A 177 10.21 -17.16 -21.68
N ALA A 178 11.02 -18.03 -21.07
CA ALA A 178 12.46 -17.80 -20.95
C ALA A 178 13.09 -17.64 -22.35
N GLY A 179 13.68 -16.47 -22.61
CA GLY A 179 14.27 -16.11 -23.91
C GLY A 179 13.27 -15.53 -24.93
N ASP A 180 11.98 -15.42 -24.60
CA ASP A 180 10.95 -14.81 -25.44
C ASP A 180 10.20 -13.68 -24.70
N VAL A 181 10.93 -12.65 -24.31
CA VAL A 181 10.37 -11.45 -23.65
C VAL A 181 9.30 -10.79 -24.53
N PRO A 182 9.50 -10.57 -25.84
CA PRO A 182 8.48 -9.99 -26.71
C PRO A 182 7.16 -10.80 -26.71
N GLY A 183 7.24 -12.13 -26.82
CA GLY A 183 6.05 -12.99 -26.78
C GLY A 183 5.31 -12.90 -25.44
N TYR A 184 6.03 -12.73 -24.33
CA TYR A 184 5.39 -12.48 -23.02
C TYR A 184 4.74 -11.11 -22.94
N VAL A 185 5.37 -10.06 -23.46
CA VAL A 185 4.79 -8.70 -23.51
C VAL A 185 3.53 -8.69 -24.36
N ASP A 186 3.51 -9.41 -25.50
CA ASP A 186 2.32 -9.56 -26.32
C ASP A 186 1.18 -10.26 -25.55
N LEU A 187 1.49 -11.30 -24.75
CA LEU A 187 0.51 -11.94 -23.88
C LEU A 187 -0.03 -10.98 -22.82
N VAL A 188 0.85 -10.23 -22.16
CA VAL A 188 0.51 -9.24 -21.09
C VAL A 188 -0.34 -8.11 -21.65
N CYS A 189 0.00 -7.56 -22.81
CA CYS A 189 -0.72 -6.46 -23.45
C CYS A 189 -2.02 -6.89 -24.14
N GLY A 190 -2.15 -8.16 -24.48
CA GLY A 190 -3.26 -8.74 -25.23
C GLY A 190 -4.20 -9.59 -24.37
N PRO A 191 -4.17 -10.94 -24.54
CA PRO A 191 -5.14 -11.84 -23.90
C PRO A 191 -5.19 -11.75 -22.38
N MET A 192 -4.05 -11.54 -21.72
CA MET A 192 -3.99 -11.43 -20.27
C MET A 192 -4.66 -10.14 -19.79
N LEU A 193 -4.35 -8.98 -20.40
CA LEU A 193 -5.00 -7.72 -20.11
C LEU A 193 -6.51 -7.80 -20.37
N GLU A 194 -6.94 -8.44 -21.45
CA GLU A 194 -8.36 -8.60 -21.75
C GLU A 194 -9.11 -9.32 -20.63
N ALA A 195 -8.54 -10.40 -20.09
CA ALA A 195 -9.12 -11.16 -18.99
C ALA A 195 -9.07 -10.39 -17.65
N CYS A 196 -8.05 -9.56 -17.45
CA CYS A 196 -7.76 -8.86 -16.18
C CYS A 196 -8.45 -7.52 -16.04
N ALA A 197 -8.58 -6.74 -17.12
CA ALA A 197 -9.09 -5.38 -17.10
C ALA A 197 -10.48 -5.21 -16.44
N PRO A 198 -11.44 -6.16 -16.55
CA PRO A 198 -12.72 -6.03 -15.85
C PRO A 198 -12.64 -5.99 -14.32
N HIS A 199 -11.54 -6.46 -13.75
CA HIS A 199 -11.30 -6.51 -12.30
C HIS A 199 -10.34 -5.44 -11.79
N ALA A 200 -9.64 -4.73 -12.70
CA ALA A 200 -8.58 -3.81 -12.37
C ALA A 200 -9.01 -2.35 -12.52
N ARG A 201 -8.52 -1.50 -11.63
CA ARG A 201 -8.55 -0.05 -11.76
C ARG A 201 -7.25 0.51 -12.34
N TRP A 202 -6.15 -0.20 -12.11
CA TRP A 202 -4.80 0.21 -12.42
C TRP A 202 -4.06 -0.84 -13.24
N VAL A 203 -3.09 -0.40 -14.04
CA VAL A 203 -2.05 -1.24 -14.65
C VAL A 203 -0.69 -0.81 -14.11
N ASP A 204 0.17 -1.79 -13.87
CA ASP A 204 1.51 -1.59 -13.33
C ASP A 204 2.53 -2.47 -14.06
N VAL A 205 3.79 -2.09 -14.02
CA VAL A 205 4.92 -2.82 -14.61
C VAL A 205 6.16 -2.67 -13.74
N PHE A 206 6.94 -3.74 -13.61
CA PHE A 206 8.23 -3.71 -12.95
C PHE A 206 9.34 -3.33 -13.94
N CYS A 207 9.65 -2.03 -13.98
CA CYS A 207 10.64 -1.45 -14.90
C CYS A 207 12.01 -1.42 -14.23
N GLU A 208 12.74 -2.56 -14.33
CA GLU A 208 14.04 -2.77 -13.68
C GLU A 208 14.94 -3.68 -14.52
N ASP A 209 16.23 -3.60 -14.25
CA ASP A 209 17.20 -4.54 -14.81
C ASP A 209 16.87 -5.98 -14.44
N GLY A 210 16.78 -6.85 -15.44
CA GLY A 210 16.39 -8.24 -15.26
C GLY A 210 14.88 -8.51 -15.23
N ALA A 211 14.05 -7.47 -15.40
CA ALA A 211 12.60 -7.56 -15.57
C ALA A 211 12.18 -6.94 -16.92
N PHE A 212 11.64 -5.73 -16.95
CA PHE A 212 11.20 -5.08 -18.17
C PHE A 212 11.93 -3.76 -18.41
N GLY A 213 12.38 -3.53 -19.65
CA GLY A 213 13.01 -2.29 -20.06
C GLY A 213 12.01 -1.16 -20.34
N ALA A 214 12.52 0.00 -20.78
CA ALA A 214 11.70 1.18 -21.03
C ALA A 214 10.60 0.96 -22.08
N ASP A 215 10.95 0.30 -23.20
CA ASP A 215 10.03 0.11 -24.31
C ASP A 215 8.90 -0.87 -23.95
N GLU A 216 9.22 -1.97 -23.27
CA GLU A 216 8.25 -2.94 -22.78
C GLU A 216 7.34 -2.29 -21.70
N ALA A 217 7.92 -1.53 -20.77
CA ALA A 217 7.15 -0.84 -19.76
C ALA A 217 6.19 0.18 -20.37
N ALA A 218 6.65 0.97 -21.33
CA ALA A 218 5.80 1.93 -22.06
C ALA A 218 4.66 1.22 -22.80
N ALA A 219 4.93 0.08 -23.45
CA ALA A 219 3.93 -0.70 -24.17
C ALA A 219 2.84 -1.24 -23.22
N VAL A 220 3.23 -1.82 -22.07
CA VAL A 220 2.30 -2.34 -21.05
C VAL A 220 1.41 -1.23 -20.49
N LEU A 221 1.99 -0.09 -20.11
CA LEU A 221 1.21 1.04 -19.60
C LEU A 221 0.27 1.63 -20.64
N ALA A 222 0.73 1.74 -21.90
CA ALA A 222 -0.11 2.21 -23.01
C ALA A 222 -1.29 1.28 -23.27
N ALA A 223 -1.07 -0.05 -23.28
CA ALA A 223 -2.11 -1.05 -23.44
C ALA A 223 -3.17 -0.97 -22.33
N GLY A 224 -2.76 -0.88 -21.07
CA GLY A 224 -3.67 -0.74 -19.94
C GLY A 224 -4.49 0.56 -20.01
N ARG A 225 -3.85 1.69 -20.33
CA ARG A 225 -4.52 2.98 -20.51
C ARG A 225 -5.54 2.94 -21.65
N ALA A 226 -5.25 2.25 -22.74
CA ALA A 226 -6.20 2.07 -23.85
C ALA A 226 -7.46 1.29 -23.42
N ARG A 227 -7.39 0.51 -22.33
CA ARG A 227 -8.55 -0.15 -21.68
C ARG A 227 -9.18 0.67 -20.55
N GLY A 228 -8.75 1.92 -20.36
CA GLY A 228 -9.27 2.84 -19.33
C GLY A 228 -8.66 2.67 -17.94
N LEU A 229 -7.61 1.87 -17.79
CA LEU A 229 -6.90 1.72 -16.52
C LEU A 229 -5.98 2.91 -16.25
N GLY A 230 -5.85 3.31 -14.98
CA GLY A 230 -4.82 4.24 -14.53
C GLY A 230 -3.44 3.56 -14.55
N ALA A 231 -2.38 4.31 -14.87
CA ALA A 231 -1.02 3.79 -14.88
C ALA A 231 -0.30 4.00 -13.54
N ARG A 232 0.51 3.04 -13.15
CA ARG A 232 1.47 3.04 -12.03
C ARG A 232 2.74 2.31 -12.50
N ILE A 233 3.84 2.42 -11.78
CA ILE A 233 5.09 1.75 -12.17
C ILE A 233 5.99 1.47 -10.95
N HIS A 234 6.57 0.29 -10.86
CA HIS A 234 7.73 0.04 -10.01
C HIS A 234 8.97 0.59 -10.75
N ALA A 235 9.69 1.50 -10.13
CA ALA A 235 10.76 2.24 -10.77
C ALA A 235 11.96 2.48 -9.85
N ASN A 236 13.15 2.26 -10.37
CA ASN A 236 14.42 2.61 -9.74
C ASN A 236 14.57 1.99 -8.33
N GLN A 237 14.11 0.74 -8.15
CA GLN A 237 14.19 0.00 -6.89
C GLN A 237 15.58 -0.61 -6.68
N LEU A 238 16.12 -1.24 -7.73
CA LEU A 238 17.37 -2.03 -7.64
C LEU A 238 18.60 -1.23 -8.12
N GLY A 239 18.36 -0.18 -8.90
CA GLY A 239 19.39 0.69 -9.45
C GLY A 239 18.79 1.91 -10.17
N PRO A 240 19.64 2.85 -10.62
CA PRO A 240 19.20 3.90 -11.54
C PRO A 240 18.63 3.29 -12.82
N GLY A 241 17.46 3.75 -13.26
CA GLY A 241 16.76 3.19 -14.42
C GLY A 241 15.87 4.21 -15.13
N PRO A 242 15.21 3.81 -16.23
CA PRO A 242 14.34 4.70 -17.01
C PRO A 242 12.92 4.84 -16.43
N GLY A 243 12.57 4.10 -15.36
CA GLY A 243 11.20 3.90 -14.90
C GLY A 243 10.48 5.20 -14.55
N ILE A 244 11.15 6.15 -13.89
CA ILE A 244 10.56 7.45 -13.52
C ILE A 244 10.19 8.27 -14.76
N ARG A 245 11.06 8.30 -15.78
CA ARG A 245 10.77 8.97 -17.06
C ARG A 245 9.59 8.30 -17.77
N VAL A 246 9.58 6.99 -17.86
CA VAL A 246 8.45 6.21 -18.44
C VAL A 246 7.15 6.50 -17.69
N ALA A 247 7.18 6.60 -16.35
CA ALA A 247 6.03 6.98 -15.53
C ALA A 247 5.45 8.34 -15.94
N ALA A 248 6.31 9.35 -16.06
CA ALA A 248 5.92 10.70 -16.42
C ALA A 248 5.33 10.76 -17.85
N GLU A 249 5.98 10.14 -18.83
CA GLU A 249 5.53 10.05 -20.22
C GLU A 249 4.18 9.31 -20.34
N ALA A 250 3.98 8.26 -19.54
CA ALA A 250 2.72 7.53 -19.48
C ALA A 250 1.63 8.27 -18.69
N GLY A 251 1.90 9.39 -18.02
CA GLY A 251 0.97 10.08 -17.13
C GLY A 251 0.53 9.19 -15.96
N ALA A 252 1.46 8.40 -15.40
CA ALA A 252 1.20 7.54 -14.27
C ALA A 252 0.77 8.32 -13.02
N ALA A 253 0.04 7.69 -12.13
CA ALA A 253 -0.35 8.28 -10.85
C ALA A 253 0.83 8.31 -9.89
N SER A 254 1.66 7.27 -9.90
CA SER A 254 2.84 7.14 -9.05
C SER A 254 3.97 6.40 -9.75
N ALA A 255 5.20 6.73 -9.33
CA ALA A 255 6.38 5.89 -9.47
C ALA A 255 6.71 5.34 -8.08
N ASP A 256 6.75 4.04 -7.97
CA ASP A 256 6.84 3.35 -6.69
C ASP A 256 8.27 2.81 -6.48
N HIS A 257 8.75 2.76 -5.25
CA HIS A 257 10.13 2.58 -4.75
C HIS A 257 10.97 3.86 -4.80
N CYS A 258 11.39 4.32 -5.98
CA CYS A 258 12.22 5.53 -6.12
C CYS A 258 13.46 5.52 -5.20
N THR A 259 14.09 4.34 -5.01
CA THR A 259 15.27 4.18 -4.15
C THR A 259 16.47 4.90 -4.74
N TYR A 260 16.63 4.84 -6.07
CA TYR A 260 17.75 5.44 -6.81
C TYR A 260 17.28 6.56 -7.73
N VAL A 261 17.10 7.77 -7.17
CA VAL A 261 16.63 8.96 -7.92
C VAL A 261 17.83 9.83 -8.33
N SER A 262 18.04 10.01 -9.63
CA SER A 262 19.02 10.94 -10.19
C SER A 262 18.58 12.41 -10.08
N GLY A 263 19.38 13.35 -10.56
CA GLY A 263 18.94 14.76 -10.68
C GLY A 263 17.83 14.96 -11.71
N GLU A 264 17.96 14.29 -12.86
CA GLU A 264 16.97 14.34 -13.94
C GLU A 264 15.64 13.68 -13.53
N ASP A 265 15.71 12.56 -12.81
CA ASP A 265 14.51 11.92 -12.25
C ASP A 265 13.78 12.84 -11.28
N LEU A 266 14.52 13.55 -10.41
CA LEU A 266 13.95 14.52 -9.48
C LEU A 266 13.21 15.64 -10.21
N ASP A 267 13.85 16.23 -11.23
CA ASP A 267 13.23 17.26 -12.06
C ASP A 267 11.96 16.73 -12.76
N THR A 268 11.99 15.47 -13.20
CA THR A 268 10.86 14.79 -13.82
C THR A 268 9.71 14.60 -12.83
N ILE A 269 9.97 14.12 -11.61
CA ILE A 269 8.95 13.93 -10.56
C ILE A 269 8.30 15.27 -10.19
N VAL A 270 9.10 16.33 -10.03
CA VAL A 270 8.59 17.66 -9.62
C VAL A 270 7.77 18.32 -10.72
N SER A 271 8.17 18.14 -11.98
CA SER A 271 7.48 18.79 -13.12
C SER A 271 6.22 18.04 -13.59
N ALA A 272 6.09 16.76 -13.27
CA ALA A 272 4.94 15.93 -13.63
C ALA A 272 3.92 15.82 -12.49
N PRO A 273 2.64 15.52 -12.75
CA PRO A 273 1.65 15.21 -11.73
C PRO A 273 1.86 13.75 -11.20
N LEU A 274 3.07 13.45 -10.76
CA LEU A 274 3.55 12.13 -10.38
C LEU A 274 3.82 12.09 -8.87
N VAL A 275 3.33 11.06 -8.19
CA VAL A 275 3.65 10.82 -6.78
C VAL A 275 4.83 9.87 -6.68
N ALA A 276 5.86 10.21 -5.91
CA ALA A 276 6.92 9.30 -5.53
C ALA A 276 6.45 8.48 -4.32
N THR A 277 6.11 7.20 -4.52
CA THR A 277 5.70 6.31 -3.42
C THR A 277 6.92 5.57 -2.89
N LEU A 278 7.33 5.88 -1.67
CA LEU A 278 8.49 5.28 -1.01
C LEU A 278 8.05 4.08 -0.16
N LEU A 279 8.83 3.01 -0.21
CA LEU A 279 8.46 1.69 0.33
C LEU A 279 9.51 1.21 1.35
N PRO A 280 9.70 1.92 2.49
CA PRO A 280 10.85 1.69 3.38
C PRO A 280 10.91 0.28 3.98
N GLY A 281 9.81 -0.46 3.96
CA GLY A 281 9.78 -1.88 4.32
C GLY A 281 10.58 -2.76 3.36
N ALA A 282 10.66 -2.37 2.06
CA ALA A 282 11.44 -3.08 1.06
C ALA A 282 12.94 -2.93 1.30
N GLU A 283 13.41 -1.69 1.56
CA GLU A 283 14.83 -1.44 1.87
C GLU A 283 15.23 -2.13 3.18
N PHE A 284 14.36 -2.10 4.20
CA PHE A 284 14.57 -2.87 5.44
C PHE A 284 14.72 -4.36 5.16
N GLY A 285 13.81 -4.94 4.36
CA GLY A 285 13.78 -6.37 4.06
C GLY A 285 14.89 -6.84 3.13
N THR A 286 15.38 -5.97 2.25
CA THR A 286 16.40 -6.29 1.25
C THR A 286 17.81 -5.79 1.61
N ARG A 287 17.95 -4.93 2.63
CA ARG A 287 19.19 -4.25 3.02
C ARG A 287 19.73 -3.31 1.94
N HIS A 288 18.87 -2.78 1.08
CA HIS A 288 19.23 -1.69 0.18
C HIS A 288 19.29 -0.35 0.93
N PRO A 289 19.96 0.67 0.39
CA PRO A 289 19.92 2.01 0.94
C PRO A 289 18.48 2.54 0.90
N TYR A 290 18.10 3.36 1.88
CA TYR A 290 16.82 4.04 1.84
C TYR A 290 16.80 5.16 0.80
N PRO A 291 15.65 5.45 0.14
CA PRO A 291 15.52 6.61 -0.74
C PRO A 291 15.75 7.92 0.02
N ASP A 292 16.31 8.93 -0.65
CA ASP A 292 16.51 10.25 -0.06
C ASP A 292 15.22 11.09 -0.09
N ALA A 293 14.30 10.76 0.84
CA ALA A 293 13.03 11.46 0.95
C ALA A 293 13.22 12.97 1.23
N ARG A 294 14.28 13.34 1.98
CA ARG A 294 14.54 14.76 2.25
C ARG A 294 14.78 15.54 0.96
N ARG A 295 15.59 14.99 0.05
CA ARG A 295 15.85 15.61 -1.25
C ARG A 295 14.59 15.74 -2.12
N LEU A 296 13.71 14.73 -2.10
CA LEU A 296 12.43 14.76 -2.81
C LEU A 296 11.51 15.85 -2.26
N LEU A 297 11.34 15.91 -0.95
CA LEU A 297 10.48 16.88 -0.28
C LEU A 297 10.99 18.31 -0.40
N ASP A 298 12.30 18.54 -0.25
CA ASP A 298 12.91 19.86 -0.40
C ASP A 298 12.80 20.41 -1.83
N ALA A 299 12.74 19.52 -2.83
CA ALA A 299 12.47 19.89 -4.22
C ALA A 299 10.98 20.11 -4.52
N GLY A 300 10.07 19.85 -3.57
CA GLY A 300 8.63 20.04 -3.74
C GLY A 300 7.90 18.83 -4.36
N ALA A 301 8.52 17.66 -4.40
CA ALA A 301 7.87 16.45 -4.87
C ALA A 301 6.72 16.03 -3.95
N THR A 302 5.64 15.51 -4.51
CA THR A 302 4.60 14.82 -3.74
C THR A 302 5.09 13.42 -3.38
N VAL A 303 5.18 13.13 -2.07
CA VAL A 303 5.68 11.84 -1.55
C VAL A 303 4.54 11.07 -0.90
N ALA A 304 4.45 9.77 -1.15
CA ALA A 304 3.62 8.82 -0.42
C ALA A 304 4.49 7.78 0.30
N LEU A 305 3.97 7.20 1.36
CA LEU A 305 4.50 5.98 1.98
C LEU A 305 3.52 4.82 1.77
N ALA A 306 4.05 3.63 1.52
CA ALA A 306 3.28 2.41 1.45
C ALA A 306 4.07 1.23 2.02
N THR A 307 3.38 0.11 2.29
CA THR A 307 4.02 -1.02 2.96
C THR A 307 4.78 -1.94 2.02
N ASP A 308 4.41 -1.97 0.74
CA ASP A 308 4.86 -3.01 -0.19
C ASP A 308 4.64 -4.43 0.39
N CYS A 309 3.51 -4.64 1.09
CA CYS A 309 3.26 -5.90 1.80
C CYS A 309 3.29 -7.10 0.85
N ASN A 310 4.42 -7.80 0.83
CA ASN A 310 4.68 -8.97 -0.01
C ASN A 310 5.66 -9.93 0.69
N PRO A 311 5.67 -11.21 0.34
CA PRO A 311 6.52 -12.20 1.03
C PRO A 311 8.01 -12.08 0.70
N GLY A 312 8.40 -11.34 -0.32
CA GLY A 312 9.76 -11.30 -0.86
C GLY A 312 10.65 -10.20 -0.30
N SER A 313 10.23 -8.97 -0.46
CA SER A 313 11.00 -7.77 -0.11
C SER A 313 10.52 -7.11 1.17
N SER A 314 9.20 -7.11 1.45
CA SER A 314 8.61 -6.33 2.53
C SER A 314 7.41 -7.06 3.15
N PHE A 315 7.67 -8.01 4.04
CA PHE A 315 6.55 -8.73 4.66
C PHE A 315 6.07 -8.02 5.94
N THR A 316 5.57 -6.81 5.77
CA THR A 316 4.94 -6.01 6.82
C THR A 316 3.59 -5.46 6.35
N SER A 317 2.61 -5.45 7.24
CA SER A 317 1.30 -4.81 7.07
C SER A 317 1.19 -3.52 7.91
N SER A 318 2.33 -3.04 8.46
CA SER A 318 2.37 -1.96 9.43
C SER A 318 2.80 -0.63 8.81
N MET A 319 1.83 0.25 8.54
CA MET A 319 2.14 1.62 8.12
C MET A 319 2.90 2.40 9.21
N ALA A 320 2.61 2.14 10.49
CA ALA A 320 3.36 2.77 11.59
C ALA A 320 4.85 2.38 11.59
N PHE A 321 5.19 1.16 11.17
CA PHE A 321 6.58 0.77 10.96
C PHE A 321 7.23 1.53 9.79
N CYS A 322 6.51 1.69 8.68
CA CYS A 322 6.98 2.47 7.54
C CYS A 322 7.20 3.95 7.92
N ILE A 323 6.28 4.55 8.69
CA ILE A 323 6.42 5.91 9.24
C ILE A 323 7.69 6.01 10.11
N ALA A 324 7.93 5.05 11.00
CA ALA A 324 9.11 5.07 11.87
C ALA A 324 10.42 4.99 11.08
N LEU A 325 10.48 4.15 10.04
CA LEU A 325 11.64 4.07 9.14
C LEU A 325 11.84 5.37 8.35
N ALA A 326 10.76 5.94 7.82
CA ALA A 326 10.81 7.20 7.07
C ALA A 326 11.33 8.37 7.91
N VAL A 327 10.90 8.48 9.15
CA VAL A 327 11.41 9.50 10.08
C VAL A 327 12.87 9.25 10.43
N ARG A 328 13.21 8.02 10.82
CA ARG A 328 14.55 7.71 11.32
C ARG A 328 15.62 7.65 10.24
N ASP A 329 15.35 6.98 9.14
CA ASP A 329 16.36 6.62 8.13
C ASP A 329 16.24 7.45 6.84
N MET A 330 15.06 8.01 6.53
CA MET A 330 14.84 8.84 5.34
C MET A 330 14.74 10.33 5.64
N ARG A 331 14.93 10.73 6.91
CA ARG A 331 14.98 12.14 7.38
C ARG A 331 13.70 12.92 7.13
N MET A 332 12.56 12.26 7.12
CA MET A 332 11.27 12.93 7.14
C MET A 332 10.96 13.45 8.54
N THR A 333 10.22 14.55 8.65
CA THR A 333 9.61 14.93 9.93
C THR A 333 8.44 13.99 10.26
N THR A 334 7.95 14.00 11.47
CA THR A 334 6.79 13.17 11.86
C THR A 334 5.54 13.56 11.09
N GLU A 335 5.35 14.85 10.84
CA GLU A 335 4.26 15.45 10.08
C GLU A 335 4.32 15.02 8.61
N GLU A 336 5.49 15.11 7.98
CA GLU A 336 5.70 14.69 6.59
C GLU A 336 5.42 13.20 6.41
N ALA A 337 5.88 12.36 7.34
CA ALA A 337 5.69 10.92 7.28
C ALA A 337 4.21 10.52 7.47
N VAL A 338 3.49 11.16 8.38
CA VAL A 338 2.05 10.92 8.58
C VAL A 338 1.24 11.43 7.39
N TRP A 339 1.58 12.60 6.86
CA TRP A 339 0.95 13.11 5.65
C TRP A 339 1.17 12.17 4.46
N ALA A 340 2.39 11.67 4.26
CA ALA A 340 2.73 10.73 3.20
C ALA A 340 1.99 9.39 3.33
N ALA A 341 1.76 8.91 4.56
CA ALA A 341 1.03 7.68 4.87
C ALA A 341 -0.51 7.81 4.79
N THR A 342 -1.03 9.02 4.61
CA THR A 342 -2.46 9.34 4.57
C THR A 342 -2.80 10.08 3.27
N ALA A 343 -2.70 11.41 3.23
CA ALA A 343 -3.00 12.23 2.06
C ALA A 343 -2.07 11.93 0.87
N GLY A 344 -0.80 11.64 1.10
CA GLY A 344 0.15 11.22 0.08
C GLY A 344 -0.27 9.92 -0.60
N GLY A 345 -0.62 8.89 0.19
CA GLY A 345 -1.17 7.63 -0.32
C GLY A 345 -2.47 7.82 -1.11
N ALA A 346 -3.37 8.70 -0.62
CA ALA A 346 -4.59 9.05 -1.34
C ALA A 346 -4.29 9.70 -2.70
N LYS A 347 -3.32 10.63 -2.77
CA LYS A 347 -2.88 11.23 -4.04
C LYS A 347 -2.31 10.18 -5.01
N ALA A 348 -1.52 9.21 -4.52
CA ALA A 348 -0.99 8.12 -5.32
C ALA A 348 -2.10 7.22 -5.91
N LEU A 349 -3.27 7.17 -5.26
CA LEU A 349 -4.48 6.48 -5.74
C LEU A 349 -5.45 7.41 -6.48
N ARG A 350 -5.09 8.69 -6.69
CA ARG A 350 -5.98 9.72 -7.25
C ARG A 350 -7.35 9.74 -6.54
N ARG A 351 -7.34 9.56 -5.20
CA ARG A 351 -8.49 9.66 -4.32
C ARG A 351 -8.53 11.04 -3.68
N THR A 352 -9.72 11.59 -3.57
CA THR A 352 -9.96 12.91 -2.97
C THR A 352 -10.92 12.84 -1.78
N ASP A 353 -11.37 11.67 -1.44
CA ASP A 353 -12.36 11.41 -0.38
C ASP A 353 -11.76 10.73 0.85
N VAL A 354 -10.48 10.38 0.84
CA VAL A 354 -9.75 9.69 1.93
C VAL A 354 -8.40 10.34 2.18
N GLY A 355 -7.75 9.98 3.29
CA GLY A 355 -6.43 10.49 3.68
C GLY A 355 -6.46 11.87 4.32
N HIS A 356 -7.63 12.46 4.49
CA HIS A 356 -7.87 13.71 5.22
C HIS A 356 -9.20 13.65 5.99
N LEU A 357 -9.40 14.59 6.94
CA LEU A 357 -10.60 14.74 7.74
C LEU A 357 -11.28 16.11 7.51
N GLY A 358 -11.10 16.71 6.33
CA GLY A 358 -11.88 17.87 5.90
C GLY A 358 -13.35 17.53 5.74
N VAL A 359 -14.24 18.53 5.88
CA VAL A 359 -15.68 18.36 5.74
C VAL A 359 -16.03 17.74 4.37
N GLY A 360 -16.87 16.71 4.38
CA GLY A 360 -17.27 15.93 3.21
C GLY A 360 -16.35 14.73 2.91
N ALA A 361 -15.19 14.60 3.55
CA ALA A 361 -14.36 13.40 3.44
C ALA A 361 -15.08 12.17 4.00
N ARG A 362 -14.79 11.00 3.45
CA ARG A 362 -15.20 9.73 4.05
C ARG A 362 -14.63 9.64 5.47
N ALA A 363 -15.48 9.38 6.44
CA ALA A 363 -15.06 9.33 7.84
C ALA A 363 -14.28 8.05 8.14
N ASP A 364 -13.07 7.99 7.57
CA ASP A 364 -12.04 6.99 7.80
C ASP A 364 -11.02 7.60 8.76
N LEU A 365 -11.05 7.20 10.01
CA LEU A 365 -10.19 7.77 11.03
C LEU A 365 -9.73 6.76 12.06
N ILE A 366 -8.62 7.07 12.70
CA ILE A 366 -8.01 6.28 13.78
C ILE A 366 -7.85 7.15 15.03
N LEU A 367 -8.13 6.56 16.18
CA LEU A 367 -7.80 7.10 17.49
C LEU A 367 -6.52 6.43 17.98
N LEU A 368 -5.50 7.20 18.29
CA LEU A 368 -4.26 6.65 18.85
C LEU A 368 -4.39 6.42 20.36
N ASP A 369 -3.66 5.45 20.89
CA ASP A 369 -3.39 5.33 22.34
C ASP A 369 -2.21 6.24 22.73
N ALA A 370 -2.26 7.48 22.28
CA ALA A 370 -1.21 8.48 22.45
C ALA A 370 -1.76 9.90 22.24
N PRO A 371 -1.14 10.94 22.85
CA PRO A 371 -1.62 12.31 22.72
C PRO A 371 -1.24 13.01 21.40
N SER A 372 -0.35 12.43 20.59
CA SER A 372 0.15 13.06 19.35
C SER A 372 0.52 12.02 18.30
N HIS A 373 0.40 12.41 17.02
CA HIS A 373 0.85 11.63 15.85
C HIS A 373 2.34 11.24 15.92
N ALA A 374 3.16 12.06 16.56
CA ALA A 374 4.61 11.82 16.69
C ALA A 374 4.94 10.48 17.37
N TYR A 375 4.03 9.95 18.18
CA TYR A 375 4.21 8.66 18.86
C TYR A 375 4.31 7.47 17.89
N LEU A 376 3.76 7.57 16.68
CA LEU A 376 3.91 6.54 15.65
C LEU A 376 5.39 6.26 15.34
N ALA A 377 6.22 7.29 15.28
CA ALA A 377 7.67 7.14 15.10
C ALA A 377 8.44 7.06 16.43
N TYR A 378 8.00 7.83 17.46
CA TYR A 378 8.70 7.90 18.73
C TYR A 378 8.65 6.62 19.55
N ARG A 379 7.56 5.86 19.42
CA ARG A 379 7.33 4.58 20.16
C ARG A 379 7.07 3.41 19.20
N PRO A 380 8.05 3.07 18.31
CA PRO A 380 7.85 2.04 17.31
C PRO A 380 7.71 0.65 17.92
N GLY A 381 7.00 -0.24 17.21
CA GLY A 381 6.90 -1.66 17.55
C GLY A 381 5.88 -1.99 18.63
N VAL A 382 5.09 -1.04 19.12
CA VAL A 382 3.98 -1.29 20.03
C VAL A 382 2.64 -0.95 19.35
N PRO A 383 1.54 -1.68 19.65
CA PRO A 383 0.22 -1.29 19.18
C PRO A 383 -0.15 0.10 19.67
N GLN A 384 -0.53 1.00 18.77
CA GLN A 384 -0.88 2.37 19.10
C GLN A 384 -2.28 2.77 18.62
N ILE A 385 -3.02 1.86 17.99
CA ILE A 385 -4.37 2.13 17.50
C ILE A 385 -5.37 1.69 18.57
N ALA A 386 -6.07 2.65 19.17
CA ALA A 386 -7.07 2.40 20.20
C ALA A 386 -8.47 2.14 19.59
N ALA A 387 -8.83 2.86 18.52
CA ALA A 387 -10.09 2.66 17.82
C ALA A 387 -9.96 3.07 16.34
N ILE A 388 -10.85 2.55 15.51
CA ILE A 388 -10.88 2.76 14.06
C ILE A 388 -12.32 3.00 13.63
N TRP A 389 -12.52 3.96 12.74
CA TRP A 389 -13.76 4.15 11.98
C TRP A 389 -13.48 4.02 10.49
N GLN A 390 -14.33 3.29 9.79
CA GLN A 390 -14.30 3.16 8.34
C GLN A 390 -15.67 3.52 7.79
N SER A 391 -15.72 4.50 6.89
CA SER A 391 -16.97 5.06 6.38
C SER A 391 -17.93 5.49 7.51
N GLY A 392 -17.38 6.09 8.57
CA GLY A 392 -18.12 6.57 9.73
C GLY A 392 -18.57 5.50 10.74
N HIS A 393 -18.33 4.23 10.45
CA HIS A 393 -18.70 3.14 11.34
C HIS A 393 -17.52 2.67 12.18
N PRO A 394 -17.68 2.51 13.51
CA PRO A 394 -16.65 1.93 14.34
C PRO A 394 -16.41 0.48 13.90
N VAL A 395 -15.15 0.17 13.64
CA VAL A 395 -14.73 -1.18 13.25
C VAL A 395 -14.27 -1.92 14.50
N PRO A 396 -14.86 -3.09 14.83
CA PRO A 396 -14.30 -3.94 15.86
C PRO A 396 -12.86 -4.28 15.47
N VAL A 397 -11.90 -3.98 16.32
CA VAL A 397 -10.52 -4.42 16.10
C VAL A 397 -10.53 -5.95 16.12
N PRO A 398 -10.35 -6.63 14.98
CA PRO A 398 -10.50 -8.08 14.95
C PRO A 398 -9.45 -8.73 15.86
N PRO A 399 -9.76 -9.80 16.60
CA PRO A 399 -8.75 -10.51 17.35
C PRO A 399 -7.66 -11.03 16.40
N THR A 400 -6.42 -11.15 16.91
CA THR A 400 -5.32 -11.76 16.17
C THR A 400 -5.72 -13.18 15.74
N VAL A 401 -5.89 -13.39 14.43
CA VAL A 401 -6.10 -14.72 13.87
C VAL A 401 -4.73 -15.40 13.84
N PRO A 402 -4.53 -16.55 14.49
CA PRO A 402 -3.28 -17.31 14.36
C PRO A 402 -3.01 -17.60 12.89
N ALA A 403 -1.77 -17.41 12.45
CA ALA A 403 -1.38 -17.85 11.11
C ALA A 403 -1.72 -19.33 10.97
N SER A 404 -2.47 -19.71 9.94
CA SER A 404 -2.62 -21.12 9.59
C SER A 404 -1.22 -21.70 9.39
N PRO A 405 -0.94 -22.92 9.87
CA PRO A 405 0.37 -23.51 9.65
C PRO A 405 0.65 -23.55 8.15
N VAL A 406 1.66 -22.81 7.74
CA VAL A 406 2.14 -22.82 6.35
C VAL A 406 2.58 -24.26 6.07
N PRO A 407 2.08 -24.93 5.03
CA PRO A 407 2.60 -26.24 4.65
C PRO A 407 4.10 -26.11 4.43
N ALA A 408 4.89 -26.96 5.06
CA ALA A 408 6.34 -26.94 4.97
C ALA A 408 6.76 -26.96 3.49
N SER A 409 7.61 -26.01 3.10
CA SER A 409 8.23 -26.04 1.78
C SER A 409 8.90 -27.40 1.54
N PRO A 410 8.79 -28.01 0.36
CA PRO A 410 9.51 -29.24 0.05
C PRO A 410 11.02 -28.99 0.29
N ALA A 411 11.67 -29.95 0.91
CA ALA A 411 13.11 -29.88 1.17
C ALA A 411 13.87 -29.62 -0.13
N PRO A 412 14.92 -28.80 -0.12
CA PRO A 412 15.73 -28.61 -1.31
C PRO A 412 16.31 -29.95 -1.79
N PRO A 413 16.42 -30.16 -3.12
CA PRO A 413 17.01 -31.37 -3.65
C PRO A 413 18.43 -31.56 -3.08
N PRO A 414 18.87 -32.80 -2.82
CA PRO A 414 20.19 -33.07 -2.32
C PRO A 414 21.22 -32.53 -3.34
N GLY A 415 22.19 -31.76 -2.82
CA GLY A 415 23.29 -31.24 -3.63
C GLY A 415 24.03 -32.41 -4.32
N PRO A 416 24.68 -32.13 -5.47
CA PRO A 416 25.47 -33.16 -6.16
C PRO A 416 26.51 -33.73 -5.19
N ALA A 417 26.56 -35.06 -5.12
CA ALA A 417 27.57 -35.76 -4.33
C ALA A 417 28.96 -35.41 -4.86
N SER A 418 29.86 -35.00 -3.98
CA SER A 418 31.24 -34.64 -4.24
C SER A 418 32.07 -35.82 -4.72
#